data_00f8b197d30adafad72cc79ffdd3e04b
#
_entry.id   00f8b197d30adafad72cc79ffdd3e04b
#
_cell.length_a   1.000
_cell.length_b   1.000
_cell.length_c   1.000
_cell.angle_alpha   90.00
_cell.angle_beta   90.00
_cell.angle_gamma   90.00
#
_symmetry.space_group_name_H-M   'P 1'
#
loop_
_entity.id
_entity.type
_entity.pdbx_description
1 polymer ?
#
loop_
_entity_poly.entity_id
_entity_poly.type
_entity_poly.pdbx_seq_one_letter_code
_entity_poly.pdbx_strand_id
1 'polypeptide(L)'
;MSYRLPQPFYFDGGSVGVVLLHAYTGSANDVRMMGRFLEKNQLAVSAPQFAGHATADPTEILTRGSVDAWWADTVAAIEQLSAANKQPLFVFGLSLGGLFAMRALEELPQVCGGGIFSAPVLEGPTAKLTPLFGQYANRIMQLMGVPAAQQTARLATINQQLPQQLASIDIFSRQVVADLKQIGDKPVFIGQGGQDQVIDPTQAQVLHQQLTQQNITVDYHWYPQAGHVITVDSAHHQLETDVLEFINRFKK
;
A
#
# COMPACT_ATOMS: atom_id res chain seq x y z
N MET A 1 11.87 14.72 23.68
CA MET A 1 10.98 15.08 22.55
C MET A 1 9.86 14.06 22.51
N SER A 2 8.59 14.51 22.47
CA SER A 2 7.46 13.58 22.31
C SER A 2 7.44 13.02 20.88
N TYR A 3 7.27 11.71 20.74
CA TYR A 3 7.10 11.07 19.44
C TYR A 3 5.83 11.61 18.77
N ARG A 4 5.97 12.08 17.53
CA ARG A 4 4.84 12.59 16.75
C ARG A 4 4.35 11.48 15.83
N LEU A 5 3.11 11.04 16.02
CA LEU A 5 2.47 10.03 15.18
C LEU A 5 2.39 10.48 13.72
N PRO A 6 2.67 9.59 12.74
CA PRO A 6 2.44 9.88 11.33
C PRO A 6 0.99 10.31 11.06
N GLN A 7 0.82 11.18 10.06
CA GLN A 7 -0.49 11.70 9.67
C GLN A 7 -0.71 11.47 8.18
N PRO A 8 -1.96 11.30 7.72
CA PRO A 8 -2.28 11.33 6.30
C PRO A 8 -1.82 12.65 5.69
N PHE A 9 -1.71 12.69 4.36
CA PHE A 9 -1.38 13.93 3.68
C PHE A 9 -2.12 14.09 2.36
N TYR A 10 -2.33 15.33 2.01
CA TYR A 10 -2.81 15.78 0.72
C TYR A 10 -1.85 16.86 0.20
N PHE A 11 -1.37 16.71 -1.05
CA PHE A 11 -0.54 17.69 -1.73
C PHE A 11 -1.26 18.14 -3.00
N ASP A 12 -1.51 19.42 -3.14
CA ASP A 12 -2.21 20.01 -4.28
C ASP A 12 -1.18 20.44 -5.36
N GLY A 13 -0.61 19.45 -6.07
CA GLY A 13 0.45 19.71 -7.05
C GLY A 13 -0.03 20.03 -8.47
N GLY A 14 -1.22 19.62 -8.88
CA GLY A 14 -1.69 19.82 -10.26
C GLY A 14 -3.06 19.21 -10.55
N SER A 15 -3.37 18.99 -11.83
CA SER A 15 -4.66 18.43 -12.27
C SER A 15 -4.73 16.92 -12.22
N VAL A 16 -3.63 16.20 -12.44
CA VAL A 16 -3.58 14.74 -12.36
C VAL A 16 -3.54 14.31 -10.91
N GLY A 17 -4.42 13.37 -10.51
CA GLY A 17 -4.51 12.88 -9.14
C GLY A 17 -3.83 11.53 -8.97
N VAL A 18 -3.14 11.37 -7.84
CA VAL A 18 -2.47 10.12 -7.44
C VAL A 18 -2.83 9.77 -6.00
N VAL A 19 -3.36 8.57 -5.78
CA VAL A 19 -3.53 7.99 -4.44
C VAL A 19 -2.36 7.08 -4.14
N LEU A 20 -1.75 7.23 -2.96
CA LEU A 20 -0.65 6.41 -2.48
C LEU A 20 -1.06 5.69 -1.19
N LEU A 21 -1.04 4.36 -1.20
CA LEU A 21 -1.49 3.51 -0.12
C LEU A 21 -0.31 2.84 0.59
N HIS A 22 -0.28 2.91 1.92
CA HIS A 22 0.82 2.40 2.73
C HIS A 22 0.70 0.91 3.07
N ALA A 23 1.76 0.34 3.65
CA ALA A 23 1.86 -1.06 4.04
C ALA A 23 1.08 -1.39 5.33
N TYR A 24 0.88 -2.70 5.59
CA TYR A 24 0.43 -3.24 6.88
C TYR A 24 1.45 -2.90 7.97
N THR A 25 0.98 -2.49 9.15
CA THR A 25 1.80 -1.94 10.25
C THR A 25 2.60 -0.67 9.88
N GLY A 26 2.42 -0.16 8.67
CA GLY A 26 3.03 1.06 8.17
C GLY A 26 2.22 2.32 8.45
N SER A 27 2.47 3.34 7.66
CA SER A 27 1.78 4.62 7.75
C SER A 27 1.91 5.41 6.45
N ALA A 28 1.18 6.51 6.31
CA ALA A 28 1.35 7.42 5.16
C ALA A 28 2.80 7.90 4.96
N ASN A 29 3.68 7.78 5.97
CA ASN A 29 5.10 8.09 5.80
C ASN A 29 5.83 7.11 4.88
N ASP A 30 5.36 5.87 4.75
CA ASP A 30 5.98 4.88 3.85
C ASP A 30 6.00 5.36 2.38
N VAL A 31 5.02 6.18 2.02
CA VAL A 31 4.85 6.71 0.66
C VAL A 31 5.06 8.24 0.56
N ARG A 32 5.49 8.88 1.66
CA ARG A 32 5.60 10.34 1.71
C ARG A 32 6.70 10.90 0.78
N MET A 33 7.81 10.18 0.62
CA MET A 33 8.90 10.59 -0.28
C MET A 33 8.40 10.60 -1.72
N MET A 34 7.78 9.53 -2.17
CA MET A 34 7.09 9.43 -3.46
C MET A 34 6.05 10.56 -3.62
N GLY A 35 5.21 10.79 -2.60
CA GLY A 35 4.21 11.86 -2.64
C GLY A 35 4.82 13.24 -2.85
N ARG A 36 5.94 13.56 -2.17
CA ARG A 36 6.67 14.83 -2.37
C ARG A 36 7.33 14.93 -3.73
N PHE A 37 7.85 13.84 -4.25
CA PHE A 37 8.43 13.80 -5.58
C PHE A 37 7.35 14.08 -6.65
N LEU A 38 6.20 13.43 -6.55
CA LEU A 38 5.08 13.63 -7.48
C LEU A 38 4.49 15.05 -7.39
N GLU A 39 4.34 15.61 -6.18
CA GLU A 39 3.93 17.01 -5.98
C GLU A 39 4.86 17.99 -6.69
N LYS A 40 6.18 17.84 -6.56
CA LYS A 40 7.18 18.65 -7.26
C LYS A 40 7.07 18.54 -8.78
N ASN A 41 6.55 17.42 -9.28
CA ASN A 41 6.29 17.17 -10.69
C ASN A 41 4.85 17.51 -11.12
N GLN A 42 4.19 18.40 -10.38
CA GLN A 42 2.86 18.94 -10.70
C GLN A 42 1.74 17.90 -10.71
N LEU A 43 1.77 16.95 -9.78
CA LEU A 43 0.70 15.98 -9.56
C LEU A 43 0.06 16.21 -8.18
N ALA A 44 -1.25 16.13 -8.09
CA ALA A 44 -1.96 16.15 -6.81
C ALA A 44 -1.88 14.76 -6.17
N VAL A 45 -1.56 14.69 -4.88
CA VAL A 45 -1.35 13.41 -4.19
C VAL A 45 -2.19 13.33 -2.92
N SER A 46 -2.95 12.25 -2.76
CA SER A 46 -3.63 11.89 -1.53
C SER A 46 -3.06 10.59 -0.98
N ALA A 47 -2.66 10.58 0.29
CA ALA A 47 -2.23 9.38 0.99
C ALA A 47 -3.01 9.28 2.31
N PRO A 48 -4.02 8.42 2.36
CA PRO A 48 -4.81 8.20 3.56
C PRO A 48 -3.97 7.47 4.62
N GLN A 49 -4.39 7.56 5.86
CA GLN A 49 -3.94 6.70 6.92
C GLN A 49 -5.00 5.63 7.15
N PHE A 50 -4.67 4.38 6.88
CA PHE A 50 -5.58 3.26 7.08
C PHE A 50 -6.06 3.16 8.53
N ALA A 51 -7.34 2.88 8.71
CA ALA A 51 -7.97 2.76 10.02
C ALA A 51 -7.16 1.87 10.97
N GLY A 52 -6.94 2.35 12.19
CA GLY A 52 -6.16 1.67 13.22
C GLY A 52 -4.65 1.79 13.10
N HIS A 53 -4.10 2.25 11.95
CA HIS A 53 -2.65 2.44 11.77
C HIS A 53 -2.16 3.78 12.33
N ALA A 54 -0.85 3.85 12.63
CA ALA A 54 -0.16 5.05 13.13
C ALA A 54 -0.80 5.66 14.38
N THR A 55 -1.30 4.83 15.29
CA THR A 55 -1.85 5.23 16.58
C THR A 55 -0.87 4.95 17.74
N ALA A 56 -1.18 5.44 18.93
CA ALA A 56 -0.40 5.17 20.12
C ALA A 56 -0.61 3.75 20.68
N ASP A 57 -1.63 3.04 20.20
CA ASP A 57 -1.95 1.67 20.57
C ASP A 57 -1.90 0.74 19.37
N PRO A 58 -0.90 -0.16 19.28
CA PRO A 58 -0.75 -1.05 18.13
C PRO A 58 -1.91 -2.05 17.97
N THR A 59 -2.72 -2.27 19.02
CA THR A 59 -3.91 -3.13 18.93
C THR A 59 -5.03 -2.52 18.11
N GLU A 60 -5.00 -1.20 17.86
CA GLU A 60 -6.02 -0.53 17.06
C GLU A 60 -6.04 -1.00 15.60
N ILE A 61 -4.93 -1.48 15.05
CA ILE A 61 -4.92 -2.12 13.72
C ILE A 61 -5.87 -3.32 13.69
N LEU A 62 -5.99 -4.05 14.80
CA LEU A 62 -6.82 -5.25 14.90
C LEU A 62 -8.27 -4.94 15.28
N THR A 63 -8.49 -3.88 16.07
CA THR A 63 -9.81 -3.56 16.63
C THR A 63 -10.59 -2.53 15.80
N ARG A 64 -9.92 -1.65 15.08
CA ARG A 64 -10.51 -0.61 14.22
C ARG A 64 -10.20 -0.85 12.73
N GLY A 65 -9.11 -1.55 12.42
CA GLY A 65 -8.72 -1.92 11.07
C GLY A 65 -9.42 -3.19 10.62
N SER A 66 -9.85 -3.21 9.37
CA SER A 66 -10.37 -4.38 8.66
C SER A 66 -10.22 -4.16 7.16
N VAL A 67 -10.37 -5.20 6.36
CA VAL A 67 -10.38 -5.08 4.90
C VAL A 67 -11.41 -4.03 4.44
N ASP A 68 -12.63 -4.08 4.99
CA ASP A 68 -13.69 -3.12 4.63
C ASP A 68 -13.37 -1.69 5.04
N ALA A 69 -12.79 -1.49 6.23
CA ALA A 69 -12.40 -0.17 6.70
C ALA A 69 -11.28 0.43 5.83
N TRP A 70 -10.26 -0.35 5.47
CA TRP A 70 -9.16 0.09 4.61
C TRP A 70 -9.60 0.29 3.16
N TRP A 71 -10.58 -0.50 2.70
CA TRP A 71 -11.22 -0.25 1.42
C TRP A 71 -11.98 1.09 1.42
N ALA A 72 -12.75 1.35 2.48
CA ALA A 72 -13.43 2.64 2.64
C ALA A 72 -12.44 3.83 2.68
N ASP A 73 -11.30 3.69 3.38
CA ASP A 73 -10.24 4.71 3.39
C ASP A 73 -9.66 4.95 1.98
N THR A 74 -9.48 3.87 1.20
CA THR A 74 -8.99 3.94 -0.19
C THR A 74 -9.99 4.68 -1.08
N VAL A 75 -11.27 4.30 -1.02
CA VAL A 75 -12.35 4.95 -1.79
C VAL A 75 -12.46 6.43 -1.43
N ALA A 76 -12.44 6.77 -0.14
CA ALA A 76 -12.50 8.16 0.33
C ALA A 76 -11.35 9.02 -0.21
N ALA A 77 -10.13 8.47 -0.29
CA ALA A 77 -8.98 9.18 -0.87
C ALA A 77 -9.14 9.43 -2.38
N ILE A 78 -9.71 8.46 -3.11
CA ILE A 78 -10.02 8.58 -4.54
C ILE A 78 -11.13 9.63 -4.75
N GLU A 79 -12.20 9.57 -3.96
CA GLU A 79 -13.30 10.54 -4.00
C GLU A 79 -12.85 11.95 -3.66
N GLN A 80 -11.93 12.10 -2.71
CA GLN A 80 -11.34 13.41 -2.36
C GLN A 80 -10.67 14.05 -3.57
N LEU A 81 -9.87 13.30 -4.34
CA LEU A 81 -9.23 13.80 -5.55
C LEU A 81 -10.26 14.08 -6.66
N SER A 82 -11.25 13.20 -6.85
CA SER A 82 -12.33 13.40 -7.82
C SER A 82 -13.13 14.66 -7.53
N ALA A 83 -13.52 14.88 -6.29
CA ALA A 83 -14.24 16.08 -5.85
C ALA A 83 -13.42 17.37 -6.03
N ALA A 84 -12.09 17.28 -5.98
CA ALA A 84 -11.16 18.37 -6.28
C ALA A 84 -10.87 18.52 -7.80
N ASN A 85 -11.62 17.82 -8.67
CA ASN A 85 -11.43 17.79 -10.14
C ASN A 85 -10.01 17.38 -10.56
N LYS A 86 -9.37 16.48 -9.81
CA LYS A 86 -8.06 15.94 -10.15
C LYS A 86 -8.24 14.71 -11.05
N GLN A 87 -7.98 14.88 -12.35
CA GLN A 87 -8.15 13.86 -13.38
C GLN A 87 -7.00 13.94 -14.40
N PRO A 88 -6.55 12.81 -14.97
CA PRO A 88 -6.93 11.43 -14.63
C PRO A 88 -6.42 10.99 -13.25
N LEU A 89 -7.01 9.90 -12.71
CA LEU A 89 -6.66 9.36 -11.39
C LEU A 89 -5.83 8.09 -11.50
N PHE A 90 -4.76 8.03 -10.73
CA PHE A 90 -3.91 6.84 -10.57
C PHE A 90 -3.87 6.40 -9.11
N VAL A 91 -3.76 5.09 -8.87
CA VAL A 91 -3.66 4.52 -7.51
C VAL A 91 -2.47 3.58 -7.43
N PHE A 92 -1.57 3.81 -6.48
CA PHE A 92 -0.45 2.91 -6.21
C PHE A 92 -0.42 2.51 -4.75
N GLY A 93 0.07 1.30 -4.47
CA GLY A 93 0.14 0.83 -3.10
C GLY A 93 1.35 -0.04 -2.79
N LEU A 94 1.89 0.15 -1.59
CA LEU A 94 2.97 -0.64 -1.03
C LEU A 94 2.41 -1.82 -0.24
N SER A 95 2.88 -3.04 -0.52
CA SER A 95 2.55 -4.25 0.24
C SER A 95 1.01 -4.43 0.38
N LEU A 96 0.44 -4.38 1.58
CA LEU A 96 -1.02 -4.39 1.79
C LEU A 96 -1.74 -3.34 0.94
N GLY A 97 -1.20 -2.12 0.87
CA GLY A 97 -1.76 -1.04 0.04
C GLY A 97 -1.87 -1.42 -1.43
N GLY A 98 -0.98 -2.29 -1.92
CA GLY A 98 -1.03 -2.81 -3.28
C GLY A 98 -2.25 -3.68 -3.57
N LEU A 99 -2.76 -4.44 -2.59
CA LEU A 99 -4.01 -5.18 -2.75
C LEU A 99 -5.20 -4.23 -2.99
N PHE A 100 -5.25 -3.12 -2.24
CA PHE A 100 -6.30 -2.11 -2.42
C PHE A 100 -6.12 -1.29 -3.70
N ALA A 101 -4.88 -1.07 -4.15
CA ALA A 101 -4.61 -0.46 -5.45
C ALA A 101 -5.11 -1.33 -6.60
N MET A 102 -4.86 -2.65 -6.56
CA MET A 102 -5.39 -3.60 -7.54
C MET A 102 -6.92 -3.62 -7.52
N ARG A 103 -7.53 -3.70 -6.33
CA ARG A 103 -9.00 -3.64 -6.18
C ARG A 103 -9.60 -2.37 -6.75
N ALA A 104 -8.93 -1.22 -6.57
CA ALA A 104 -9.37 0.04 -7.16
C ALA A 104 -9.31 0.03 -8.70
N LEU A 105 -8.32 -0.63 -9.29
CA LEU A 105 -8.25 -0.84 -10.74
C LEU A 105 -9.39 -1.72 -11.24
N GLU A 106 -9.78 -2.73 -10.47
CA GLU A 106 -10.86 -3.67 -10.82
C GLU A 106 -12.25 -3.02 -10.74
N GLU A 107 -12.53 -2.29 -9.66
CA GLU A 107 -13.90 -1.84 -9.35
C GLU A 107 -14.21 -0.39 -9.70
N LEU A 108 -13.22 0.50 -9.72
CA LEU A 108 -13.48 1.93 -9.78
C LEU A 108 -13.22 2.49 -11.18
N PRO A 109 -14.26 2.82 -11.97
CA PRO A 109 -14.09 3.28 -13.36
C PRO A 109 -13.37 4.64 -13.47
N GLN A 110 -13.39 5.47 -12.42
CA GLN A 110 -12.67 6.74 -12.39
C GLN A 110 -11.15 6.58 -12.23
N VAL A 111 -10.66 5.40 -11.86
CA VAL A 111 -9.23 5.08 -11.79
C VAL A 111 -8.76 4.67 -13.17
N CYS A 112 -7.81 5.41 -13.75
CA CYS A 112 -7.34 5.24 -15.12
C CYS A 112 -6.13 4.29 -15.24
N GLY A 113 -5.41 4.07 -14.15
CA GLY A 113 -4.24 3.22 -14.08
C GLY A 113 -3.63 3.24 -12.68
N GLY A 114 -2.58 2.47 -12.47
CA GLY A 114 -1.92 2.40 -11.15
C GLY A 114 -1.10 1.15 -10.98
N GLY A 115 -0.87 0.72 -9.74
CA GLY A 115 -0.13 -0.53 -9.55
C GLY A 115 0.40 -0.74 -8.15
N ILE A 116 1.40 -1.58 -8.07
CA ILE A 116 1.88 -2.16 -6.82
C ILE A 116 3.38 -1.96 -6.62
N PHE A 117 3.74 -1.84 -5.36
CA PHE A 117 5.12 -1.85 -4.86
C PHE A 117 5.27 -3.00 -3.87
N SER A 118 6.03 -4.04 -4.19
CA SER A 118 6.29 -5.22 -3.33
C SER A 118 5.01 -5.75 -2.66
N ALA A 119 3.95 -6.03 -3.43
CA ALA A 119 2.66 -6.44 -2.88
C ALA A 119 2.38 -7.93 -3.04
N PRO A 120 1.82 -8.61 -2.01
CA PRO A 120 1.58 -10.05 -2.00
C PRO A 120 0.26 -10.42 -2.70
N VAL A 121 0.07 -9.99 -3.97
CA VAL A 121 -1.21 -10.19 -4.67
C VAL A 121 -1.55 -11.66 -4.85
N LEU A 122 -0.57 -12.51 -5.22
CA LEU A 122 -0.81 -13.93 -5.47
C LEU A 122 -0.70 -14.81 -4.22
N GLU A 123 0.12 -14.41 -3.25
CA GLU A 123 0.41 -15.23 -2.07
C GLU A 123 -0.47 -14.90 -0.86
N GLY A 124 -1.00 -13.66 -0.82
CA GLY A 124 -1.60 -13.15 0.41
C GLY A 124 -0.57 -12.94 1.54
N PRO A 125 -1.04 -12.83 2.80
CA PRO A 125 -0.16 -12.60 3.95
C PRO A 125 0.69 -13.83 4.27
N THR A 126 1.99 -13.61 4.46
CA THR A 126 2.94 -14.68 4.80
C THR A 126 3.03 -14.90 6.32
N ALA A 127 3.50 -16.09 6.72
CA ALA A 127 3.76 -16.40 8.13
C ALA A 127 4.76 -15.41 8.81
N LYS A 128 5.57 -14.71 8.00
CA LYS A 128 6.52 -13.69 8.49
C LYS A 128 5.84 -12.46 9.07
N LEU A 129 4.58 -12.18 8.72
CA LEU A 129 3.85 -11.01 9.25
C LEU A 129 3.58 -11.10 10.75
N THR A 130 3.39 -12.29 11.31
CA THR A 130 3.15 -12.45 12.75
C THR A 130 4.33 -11.94 13.59
N PRO A 131 5.58 -12.38 13.40
CA PRO A 131 6.70 -11.82 14.14
C PRO A 131 6.97 -10.34 13.83
N LEU A 132 6.75 -9.88 12.60
CA LEU A 132 6.90 -8.48 12.22
C LEU A 132 5.88 -7.58 12.95
N PHE A 133 4.63 -8.02 13.05
CA PHE A 133 3.63 -7.30 13.85
C PHE A 133 4.03 -7.19 15.33
N GLY A 134 4.55 -8.27 15.91
CA GLY A 134 5.07 -8.25 17.27
C GLY A 134 6.21 -7.25 17.48
N GLN A 135 7.15 -7.17 16.54
CA GLN A 135 8.23 -6.18 16.55
C GLN A 135 7.70 -4.74 16.45
N TYR A 136 6.79 -4.50 15.51
CA TYR A 136 6.10 -3.21 15.37
C TYR A 136 5.38 -2.81 16.67
N ALA A 137 4.57 -3.71 17.25
CA ALA A 137 3.82 -3.44 18.46
C ALA A 137 4.74 -3.10 19.64
N ASN A 138 5.80 -3.88 19.84
CA ASN A 138 6.80 -3.60 20.87
C ASN A 138 7.45 -2.23 20.65
N ARG A 139 7.82 -1.88 19.42
CA ARG A 139 8.42 -0.58 19.10
C ARG A 139 7.48 0.58 19.43
N ILE A 140 6.20 0.49 19.05
CA ILE A 140 5.22 1.53 19.35
C ILE A 140 5.01 1.66 20.86
N MET A 141 4.83 0.56 21.58
CA MET A 141 4.64 0.57 23.04
C MET A 141 5.83 1.19 23.76
N GLN A 142 7.07 0.92 23.31
CA GLN A 142 8.28 1.54 23.86
C GLN A 142 8.31 3.05 23.61
N LEU A 143 8.02 3.49 22.37
CA LEU A 143 8.00 4.90 21.99
C LEU A 143 6.94 5.70 22.77
N MET A 144 5.82 5.05 23.09
CA MET A 144 4.71 5.63 23.86
C MET A 144 4.89 5.50 25.37
N GLY A 145 5.95 4.86 25.86
CA GLY A 145 6.19 4.67 27.30
C GLY A 145 5.14 3.81 27.99
N VAL A 146 4.57 2.83 27.29
CA VAL A 146 3.51 1.95 27.83
C VAL A 146 4.07 1.08 28.97
N PRO A 147 3.43 1.03 30.16
CA PRO A 147 3.88 0.20 31.28
C PRO A 147 3.91 -1.30 30.96
N ALA A 148 4.86 -2.05 31.50
CA ALA A 148 5.08 -3.47 31.18
C ALA A 148 3.83 -4.35 31.33
N ALA A 149 3.03 -4.14 32.38
CA ALA A 149 1.78 -4.89 32.56
C ALA A 149 0.78 -4.67 31.42
N GLN A 150 0.69 -3.44 30.90
CA GLN A 150 -0.16 -3.12 29.75
C GLN A 150 0.42 -3.66 28.44
N GLN A 151 1.76 -3.69 28.28
CA GLN A 151 2.40 -4.30 27.13
C GLN A 151 2.04 -5.78 27.02
N THR A 152 2.11 -6.52 28.15
CA THR A 152 1.73 -7.94 28.21
C THR A 152 0.26 -8.14 27.79
N ALA A 153 -0.66 -7.33 28.29
CA ALA A 153 -2.06 -7.41 27.95
C ALA A 153 -2.32 -7.14 26.44
N ARG A 154 -1.65 -6.12 25.88
CA ARG A 154 -1.75 -5.80 24.45
C ARG A 154 -1.19 -6.91 23.56
N LEU A 155 -0.05 -7.49 23.92
CA LEU A 155 0.52 -8.64 23.20
C LEU A 155 -0.40 -9.86 23.23
N ALA A 156 -1.09 -10.13 24.36
CA ALA A 156 -2.08 -11.18 24.43
C ALA A 156 -3.25 -10.93 23.45
N THR A 157 -3.77 -9.71 23.40
CA THR A 157 -4.80 -9.30 22.44
C THR A 157 -4.32 -9.48 20.99
N ILE A 158 -3.08 -9.06 20.68
CA ILE A 158 -2.49 -9.22 19.35
C ILE A 158 -2.42 -10.71 18.97
N ASN A 159 -1.88 -11.56 19.85
CA ASN A 159 -1.77 -12.99 19.57
C ASN A 159 -3.12 -13.66 19.33
N GLN A 160 -4.18 -13.17 19.96
CA GLN A 160 -5.54 -13.71 19.81
C GLN A 160 -6.20 -13.25 18.51
N GLN A 161 -6.05 -11.97 18.11
CA GLN A 161 -6.81 -11.37 17.01
C GLN A 161 -6.08 -11.35 15.68
N LEU A 162 -4.75 -11.25 15.68
CA LEU A 162 -3.94 -11.15 14.47
C LEU A 162 -4.17 -12.31 13.47
N PRO A 163 -4.27 -13.59 13.90
CA PRO A 163 -4.51 -14.68 12.95
C PRO A 163 -5.81 -14.51 12.15
N GLN A 164 -6.88 -14.02 12.78
CA GLN A 164 -8.15 -13.78 12.11
C GLN A 164 -8.06 -12.65 11.10
N GLN A 165 -7.37 -11.55 11.44
CA GLN A 165 -7.18 -10.44 10.51
C GLN A 165 -6.33 -10.86 9.31
N LEU A 166 -5.25 -11.61 9.52
CA LEU A 166 -4.43 -12.14 8.43
C LEU A 166 -5.23 -13.09 7.52
N ALA A 167 -6.09 -13.93 8.08
CA ALA A 167 -6.99 -14.76 7.30
C ALA A 167 -7.98 -13.94 6.44
N SER A 168 -8.50 -12.82 6.97
CA SER A 168 -9.35 -11.91 6.21
C SER A 168 -8.60 -11.23 5.05
N ILE A 169 -7.33 -10.85 5.26
CA ILE A 169 -6.47 -10.29 4.20
C ILE A 169 -6.19 -11.35 3.13
N ASP A 170 -5.98 -12.61 3.52
CA ASP A 170 -5.76 -13.72 2.56
C ASP A 170 -7.01 -13.97 1.69
N ILE A 171 -8.21 -13.97 2.30
CA ILE A 171 -9.46 -14.06 1.54
C ILE A 171 -9.58 -12.90 0.54
N PHE A 172 -9.28 -11.67 0.97
CA PHE A 172 -9.31 -10.49 0.11
C PHE A 172 -8.29 -10.58 -1.04
N SER A 173 -7.07 -11.02 -0.77
CA SER A 173 -6.04 -11.25 -1.80
C SER A 173 -6.55 -12.22 -2.88
N ARG A 174 -7.18 -13.32 -2.47
CA ARG A 174 -7.77 -14.30 -3.42
C ARG A 174 -8.90 -13.70 -4.25
N GLN A 175 -9.72 -12.80 -3.67
CA GLN A 175 -10.76 -12.09 -4.42
C GLN A 175 -10.15 -11.18 -5.48
N VAL A 176 -9.11 -10.40 -5.13
CA VAL A 176 -8.36 -9.59 -6.09
C VAL A 176 -7.82 -10.47 -7.23
N VAL A 177 -7.19 -11.61 -6.92
CA VAL A 177 -6.69 -12.52 -7.97
C VAL A 177 -7.81 -13.04 -8.88
N ALA A 178 -8.96 -13.36 -8.32
CA ALA A 178 -10.10 -13.86 -9.11
C ALA A 178 -10.68 -12.80 -10.06
N ASP A 179 -10.53 -11.52 -9.71
CA ASP A 179 -11.12 -10.38 -10.41
C ASP A 179 -10.13 -9.63 -11.32
N LEU A 180 -8.87 -10.05 -11.45
CA LEU A 180 -7.83 -9.38 -12.25
C LEU A 180 -8.28 -9.00 -13.67
N LYS A 181 -9.13 -9.82 -14.31
CA LYS A 181 -9.69 -9.53 -15.64
C LYS A 181 -10.56 -8.26 -15.69
N GLN A 182 -11.09 -7.82 -14.54
CA GLN A 182 -11.94 -6.63 -14.45
C GLN A 182 -11.12 -5.33 -14.54
N ILE A 183 -9.79 -5.41 -14.44
CA ILE A 183 -8.89 -4.28 -14.71
C ILE A 183 -9.10 -3.74 -16.12
N GLY A 184 -9.40 -4.62 -17.10
CA GLY A 184 -9.66 -4.25 -18.48
C GLY A 184 -8.43 -3.62 -19.14
N ASP A 185 -8.63 -2.47 -19.81
CA ASP A 185 -7.57 -1.78 -20.55
C ASP A 185 -6.69 -0.85 -19.69
N LYS A 186 -6.93 -0.80 -18.37
CA LYS A 186 -6.16 0.07 -17.48
C LYS A 186 -4.72 -0.45 -17.35
N PRO A 187 -3.69 0.42 -17.53
CA PRO A 187 -2.31 0.02 -17.39
C PRO A 187 -1.96 -0.24 -15.91
N VAL A 188 -1.13 -1.26 -15.70
CA VAL A 188 -0.67 -1.68 -14.37
C VAL A 188 0.84 -1.53 -14.25
N PHE A 189 1.29 -0.84 -13.20
CA PHE A 189 2.70 -0.76 -12.80
C PHE A 189 3.00 -1.85 -11.76
N ILE A 190 4.12 -2.55 -11.92
CA ILE A 190 4.62 -3.49 -10.93
C ILE A 190 6.07 -3.14 -10.60
N GLY A 191 6.32 -2.71 -9.37
CA GLY A 191 7.66 -2.49 -8.84
C GLY A 191 7.99 -3.51 -7.75
N GLN A 192 9.09 -4.27 -7.90
CA GLN A 192 9.47 -5.32 -6.94
C GLN A 192 10.93 -5.21 -6.52
N GLY A 193 11.16 -5.24 -5.20
CA GLY A 193 12.50 -5.36 -4.62
C GLY A 193 13.05 -6.79 -4.71
N GLY A 194 14.24 -6.94 -5.29
CA GLY A 194 14.87 -8.26 -5.50
C GLY A 194 15.37 -8.93 -4.22
N GLN A 195 15.57 -8.15 -3.15
CA GLN A 195 16.01 -8.65 -1.83
C GLN A 195 14.87 -8.61 -0.80
N ASP A 196 13.62 -8.67 -1.26
CA ASP A 196 12.46 -8.72 -0.38
C ASP A 196 12.50 -9.98 0.50
N GLN A 197 12.47 -9.77 1.83
CA GLN A 197 12.49 -10.85 2.81
C GLN A 197 11.11 -11.07 3.48
N VAL A 198 10.12 -10.26 3.14
CA VAL A 198 8.77 -10.34 3.70
C VAL A 198 7.87 -11.22 2.83
N ILE A 199 7.89 -10.99 1.52
CA ILE A 199 7.16 -11.78 0.52
C ILE A 199 8.15 -12.50 -0.40
N ASP A 200 7.67 -13.47 -1.21
CA ASP A 200 8.50 -14.04 -2.29
C ASP A 200 8.51 -13.06 -3.47
N PRO A 201 9.67 -12.44 -3.78
CA PRO A 201 9.75 -11.44 -4.84
C PRO A 201 9.47 -12.03 -6.25
N THR A 202 9.61 -13.35 -6.43
CA THR A 202 9.35 -14.01 -7.75
C THR A 202 7.87 -13.96 -8.13
N GLN A 203 6.95 -13.81 -7.16
CA GLN A 203 5.51 -13.72 -7.41
C GLN A 203 5.12 -12.48 -8.23
N ALA A 204 5.89 -11.40 -8.14
CA ALA A 204 5.68 -10.22 -8.99
C ALA A 204 5.87 -10.54 -10.49
N GLN A 205 6.81 -11.41 -10.83
CA GLN A 205 7.01 -11.87 -12.21
C GLN A 205 5.86 -12.78 -12.67
N VAL A 206 5.35 -13.64 -11.78
CA VAL A 206 4.19 -14.49 -12.09
C VAL A 206 2.95 -13.63 -12.31
N LEU A 207 2.73 -12.62 -11.48
CA LEU A 207 1.61 -11.67 -11.64
C LEU A 207 1.74 -10.91 -12.98
N HIS A 208 2.93 -10.42 -13.33
CA HIS A 208 3.19 -9.80 -14.63
C HIS A 208 2.77 -10.72 -15.79
N GLN A 209 3.17 -11.98 -15.75
CA GLN A 209 2.80 -12.96 -16.79
C GLN A 209 1.28 -13.18 -16.85
N GLN A 210 0.60 -13.32 -15.72
CA GLN A 210 -0.86 -13.51 -15.66
C GLN A 210 -1.62 -12.32 -16.24
N LEU A 211 -1.23 -11.09 -15.89
CA LEU A 211 -1.85 -9.87 -16.42
C LEU A 211 -1.61 -9.74 -17.94
N THR A 212 -0.40 -10.00 -18.41
CA THR A 212 -0.05 -9.95 -19.83
C THR A 212 -0.83 -10.99 -20.65
N GLN A 213 -1.06 -12.19 -20.10
CA GLN A 213 -1.89 -13.22 -20.73
C GLN A 213 -3.37 -12.80 -20.87
N GLN A 214 -3.81 -11.88 -20.01
CA GLN A 214 -5.15 -11.27 -20.09
C GLN A 214 -5.19 -10.02 -20.97
N ASN A 215 -4.13 -9.71 -21.72
CA ASN A 215 -3.93 -8.53 -22.56
C ASN A 215 -3.92 -7.20 -21.78
N ILE A 216 -3.64 -7.23 -20.49
CA ILE A 216 -3.46 -6.02 -19.67
C ILE A 216 -2.06 -5.46 -19.93
N THR A 217 -1.97 -4.16 -20.18
CA THR A 217 -0.68 -3.46 -20.33
C THR A 217 0.04 -3.38 -18.99
N VAL A 218 1.23 -3.98 -18.90
CA VAL A 218 2.02 -3.99 -17.66
C VAL A 218 3.37 -3.32 -17.88
N ASP A 219 3.72 -2.42 -16.96
CA ASP A 219 5.05 -1.81 -16.83
C ASP A 219 5.75 -2.45 -15.61
N TYR A 220 6.66 -3.40 -15.86
CA TYR A 220 7.29 -4.22 -14.82
C TYR A 220 8.73 -3.77 -14.56
N HIS A 221 9.02 -3.45 -13.29
CA HIS A 221 10.33 -3.00 -12.82
C HIS A 221 10.84 -3.88 -11.67
N TRP A 222 12.06 -4.38 -11.84
CA TRP A 222 12.77 -5.16 -10.85
C TRP A 222 13.94 -4.35 -10.29
N TYR A 223 13.96 -4.15 -8.97
CA TYR A 223 15.00 -3.40 -8.26
C TYR A 223 15.92 -4.38 -7.50
N PRO A 224 17.01 -4.86 -8.08
CA PRO A 224 17.75 -6.05 -7.60
C PRO A 224 18.37 -5.87 -6.22
N GLN A 225 18.64 -4.63 -5.78
CA GLN A 225 19.25 -4.33 -4.49
C GLN A 225 18.24 -3.87 -3.43
N ALA A 226 16.99 -3.68 -3.81
CA ALA A 226 15.96 -3.18 -2.90
C ALA A 226 15.32 -4.30 -2.08
N GLY A 227 14.94 -3.98 -0.84
CA GLY A 227 14.13 -4.82 0.05
C GLY A 227 12.64 -4.63 -0.16
N HIS A 228 11.84 -4.96 0.89
CA HIS A 228 10.38 -4.91 0.82
C HIS A 228 9.84 -3.48 0.69
N VAL A 229 10.34 -2.53 1.47
CA VAL A 229 9.81 -1.15 1.51
C VAL A 229 10.54 -0.29 0.48
N ILE A 230 10.38 -0.63 -0.82
CA ILE A 230 11.11 -0.01 -1.93
C ILE A 230 10.87 1.51 -2.06
N THR A 231 9.82 2.03 -1.46
CA THR A 231 9.46 3.46 -1.45
C THR A 231 10.33 4.34 -0.58
N VAL A 232 11.14 3.74 0.32
CA VAL A 232 12.07 4.47 1.23
C VAL A 232 13.47 3.88 1.26
N ASP A 233 13.71 2.83 0.50
CA ASP A 233 14.97 2.12 0.42
C ASP A 233 15.91 2.76 -0.65
N SER A 234 17.06 2.16 -0.91
CA SER A 234 18.06 2.69 -1.85
C SER A 234 17.54 2.87 -3.29
N ALA A 235 16.50 2.14 -3.67
CA ALA A 235 15.88 2.22 -5.00
C ALA A 235 14.82 3.30 -5.13
N HIS A 236 14.44 4.01 -4.05
CA HIS A 236 13.30 4.93 -4.08
C HIS A 236 13.37 5.99 -5.17
N HIS A 237 14.55 6.56 -5.45
CA HIS A 237 14.70 7.57 -6.51
C HIS A 237 14.42 7.02 -7.91
N GLN A 238 14.87 5.78 -8.19
CA GLN A 238 14.57 5.12 -9.46
C GLN A 238 13.08 4.79 -9.55
N LEU A 239 12.50 4.24 -8.49
CA LEU A 239 11.07 3.97 -8.40
C LEU A 239 10.22 5.23 -8.62
N GLU A 240 10.59 6.34 -8.00
CA GLU A 240 9.92 7.64 -8.17
C GLU A 240 9.92 8.08 -9.64
N THR A 241 11.06 7.92 -10.32
CA THR A 241 11.21 8.26 -11.75
C THR A 241 10.36 7.34 -12.63
N ASP A 242 10.43 6.03 -12.41
CA ASP A 242 9.71 5.03 -13.20
C ASP A 242 8.17 5.21 -13.06
N VAL A 243 7.70 5.51 -11.84
CA VAL A 243 6.27 5.81 -11.59
C VAL A 243 5.84 7.09 -12.30
N LEU A 244 6.66 8.14 -12.29
CA LEU A 244 6.36 9.39 -12.99
C LEU A 244 6.32 9.18 -14.52
N GLU A 245 7.22 8.39 -15.07
CA GLU A 245 7.24 8.03 -16.48
C GLU A 245 6.00 7.23 -16.87
N PHE A 246 5.60 6.26 -16.05
CA PHE A 246 4.35 5.52 -16.21
C PHE A 246 3.14 6.46 -16.25
N ILE A 247 2.99 7.34 -15.25
CA ILE A 247 1.89 8.30 -15.20
C ILE A 247 1.90 9.19 -16.46
N ASN A 248 3.06 9.73 -16.86
CA ASN A 248 3.18 10.59 -18.03
C ASN A 248 2.81 9.91 -19.35
N ARG A 249 3.03 8.60 -19.44
CA ARG A 249 2.65 7.78 -20.61
C ARG A 249 1.14 7.60 -20.72
N PHE A 250 0.44 7.48 -19.60
CA PHE A 250 -0.97 7.07 -19.57
C PHE A 250 -1.94 8.15 -19.09
N LYS A 251 -1.50 9.35 -18.75
CA LYS A 251 -2.37 10.47 -18.28
C LYS A 251 -3.14 11.21 -19.39
N LYS A 252 -3.31 10.61 -20.56
CA LYS A 252 -3.97 11.24 -21.71
C LYS A 252 -5.47 11.27 -21.56
#